data_3d5ecedee6dd0839ddd48d0b4407d95a
#
_entry.id   3d5ecedee6dd0839ddd48d0b4407d95a
#
_cell.length_a   1.000
_cell.length_b   1.000
_cell.length_c   1.000
_cell.angle_alpha   90.00
_cell.angle_beta   90.00
_cell.angle_gamma   90.00
#
_symmetry.space_group_name_H-M   'P 1'
#
loop_
_entity.id
_entity.type
_entity.pdbx_description
1 polymer ?
#
loop_
_entity_poly.entity_id
_entity_poly.type
_entity_poly.pdbx_seq_one_letter_code
_entity_poly.pdbx_strand_id
1 'polypeptide(L)'
;MCSQGQITRGAKFCAPFAHSLLASDFDHLIAFMEEIMSNVQMDNRSGTDSLGSATPKPDLTAMKTRSQAAWSSGDYAVVGSTLQIVGEELCEALDLRAGQKVLDVAAGNGNISLAAARRWCDVVSTDYVPALLENGRARAAADGLKIEFREADAEALPFADESFDVVVSTFGVMFTPDQDRAAAEMLRVCSSNGKIGLANWTPDGFIGQLFKTIGKHLPPPSGAKSPALWGTPARISEMFKTQSTSIACEQRDFVFRYRSAEHWLEVFKTFYGPILKAFAALNTEGQISLEHDLIALVGQFNRSDDMTMVVPSAYLEIIITRK
;
A
#
# COMPACT_ATOMS: atom_id res chain seq x y z
N MET A 1 46.27 47.53 -7.57
CA MET A 1 46.72 47.04 -8.85
C MET A 1 46.05 45.74 -9.13
N CYS A 2 45.24 45.83 -10.15
CA CYS A 2 44.43 44.86 -10.87
C CYS A 2 45.08 43.52 -11.20
N SER A 3 44.30 42.43 -11.17
CA SER A 3 44.12 41.70 -12.41
C SER A 3 42.85 40.85 -12.38
N GLN A 4 42.00 41.07 -13.34
CA GLN A 4 40.79 40.29 -13.64
C GLN A 4 41.19 38.97 -14.30
N GLY A 5 40.58 37.88 -13.86
CA GLY A 5 40.61 36.57 -14.54
C GLY A 5 39.19 36.15 -14.93
N GLN A 6 38.93 36.10 -16.21
CA GLN A 6 37.69 35.71 -16.85
C GLN A 6 37.38 34.22 -16.58
N ILE A 7 36.17 33.92 -16.16
CA ILE A 7 35.64 32.56 -16.11
C ILE A 7 34.72 32.35 -17.33
N THR A 8 35.18 31.49 -18.25
CA THR A 8 34.42 31.03 -19.41
C THR A 8 33.38 29.98 -19.01
N ARG A 9 32.15 30.20 -19.45
CA ARG A 9 31.00 29.30 -19.34
C ARG A 9 31.20 28.05 -20.21
N GLY A 10 30.90 26.89 -19.65
CA GLY A 10 30.74 25.63 -20.38
C GLY A 10 29.74 24.74 -19.69
N ALA A 11 28.45 25.05 -19.83
CA ALA A 11 27.37 24.14 -19.42
C ALA A 11 27.14 23.12 -20.54
N LYS A 12 27.47 21.84 -20.28
CA LYS A 12 27.01 20.73 -21.11
C LYS A 12 25.69 20.24 -20.59
N PHE A 13 24.63 20.48 -21.33
CA PHE A 13 23.33 19.85 -21.18
C PHE A 13 23.48 18.36 -21.52
N CYS A 14 23.20 17.49 -20.56
CA CYS A 14 22.90 16.08 -20.83
C CYS A 14 21.43 15.96 -21.19
N ALA A 15 21.16 15.41 -22.38
CA ALA A 15 19.83 15.11 -22.89
C ALA A 15 19.19 13.94 -22.10
N PRO A 16 17.86 13.88 -21.95
CA PRO A 16 17.18 12.79 -21.26
C PRO A 16 17.16 11.54 -22.15
N PHE A 17 17.45 10.39 -21.53
CA PHE A 17 17.25 9.07 -22.10
C PHE A 17 15.75 8.82 -22.30
N ALA A 18 15.30 8.82 -23.56
CA ALA A 18 14.02 8.31 -23.96
C ALA A 18 14.10 6.77 -24.02
N HIS A 19 13.53 6.06 -23.04
CA HIS A 19 13.27 4.64 -23.18
C HIS A 19 12.04 4.45 -24.08
N SER A 20 12.25 3.86 -25.25
CA SER A 20 11.20 3.37 -26.13
C SER A 20 10.49 2.19 -25.46
N LEU A 21 9.26 2.41 -25.02
CA LEU A 21 8.32 1.34 -24.70
C LEU A 21 7.96 0.59 -25.99
N LEU A 22 8.20 -0.70 -26.01
CA LEU A 22 7.92 -1.58 -27.13
C LEU A 22 6.41 -1.66 -27.40
N ALA A 23 6.02 -1.49 -28.66
CA ALA A 23 4.64 -1.54 -29.15
C ALA A 23 3.89 -2.86 -28.85
N SER A 24 4.60 -3.91 -28.48
CA SER A 24 4.03 -5.23 -28.14
C SER A 24 3.14 -5.24 -26.89
N ASP A 25 3.33 -4.31 -25.94
CA ASP A 25 2.54 -4.25 -24.72
C ASP A 25 1.18 -3.56 -24.93
N PHE A 26 1.06 -2.77 -25.99
CA PHE A 26 -0.19 -2.10 -26.35
C PHE A 26 -1.18 -3.04 -27.04
N ASP A 27 -0.69 -3.95 -27.88
CA ASP A 27 -1.56 -4.90 -28.61
C ASP A 27 -2.18 -5.96 -27.69
N HIS A 28 -1.48 -6.38 -26.64
CA HIS A 28 -2.05 -7.26 -25.61
C HIS A 28 -3.11 -6.58 -24.72
N LEU A 29 -3.01 -5.28 -24.53
CA LEU A 29 -4.01 -4.53 -23.76
C LEU A 29 -5.29 -4.30 -24.56
N ILE A 30 -5.16 -4.05 -25.87
CA ILE A 30 -6.30 -3.86 -26.79
C ILE A 30 -7.06 -5.20 -26.98
N ALA A 31 -6.35 -6.32 -27.19
CA ALA A 31 -6.96 -7.63 -27.32
C ALA A 31 -7.74 -8.05 -26.05
N PHE A 32 -7.25 -7.70 -24.87
CA PHE A 32 -7.93 -7.95 -23.61
C PHE A 32 -9.19 -7.07 -23.42
N MET A 33 -9.17 -5.83 -23.90
CA MET A 33 -10.33 -4.93 -23.88
C MET A 33 -11.43 -5.41 -24.85
N GLU A 34 -11.06 -5.95 -26.00
CA GLU A 34 -12.02 -6.50 -26.98
C GLU A 34 -12.67 -7.80 -26.47
N GLU A 35 -11.95 -8.64 -25.74
CA GLU A 35 -12.48 -9.86 -25.11
C GLU A 35 -13.49 -9.55 -24.00
N ILE A 36 -13.27 -8.48 -23.21
CA ILE A 36 -14.24 -8.00 -22.22
C ILE A 36 -15.49 -7.42 -22.88
N MET A 37 -15.34 -6.67 -23.97
CA MET A 37 -16.47 -6.07 -24.69
C MET A 37 -17.31 -7.12 -25.42
N SER A 38 -16.72 -8.21 -25.93
CA SER A 38 -17.46 -9.28 -26.59
C SER A 38 -18.25 -10.15 -25.61
N ASN A 39 -17.80 -10.32 -24.37
CA ASN A 39 -18.53 -11.06 -23.34
C ASN A 39 -19.73 -10.31 -22.76
N VAL A 40 -19.77 -8.98 -22.84
CA VAL A 40 -20.90 -8.16 -22.38
C VAL A 40 -22.07 -8.19 -23.38
N GLN A 41 -21.86 -8.58 -24.63
CA GLN A 41 -22.87 -8.53 -25.71
C GLN A 41 -23.60 -9.85 -25.96
N MET A 42 -23.27 -10.93 -25.23
CA MET A 42 -23.92 -12.25 -25.43
C MET A 42 -25.00 -12.62 -24.39
N ASP A 43 -25.30 -11.78 -23.41
CA ASP A 43 -26.26 -12.15 -22.35
C ASP A 43 -27.62 -11.45 -22.48
N ASN A 44 -28.17 -11.40 -23.66
CA ASN A 44 -29.56 -10.97 -23.90
C ASN A 44 -30.36 -11.97 -24.76
N ARG A 45 -30.47 -13.22 -24.30
CA ARG A 45 -31.51 -14.14 -24.77
C ARG A 45 -32.10 -14.95 -23.63
N SER A 46 -33.40 -14.77 -23.46
CA SER A 46 -34.31 -15.43 -22.55
C SER A 46 -34.12 -16.95 -22.38
N GLY A 47 -34.14 -17.37 -21.11
CA GLY A 47 -34.26 -18.78 -20.74
C GLY A 47 -34.35 -18.92 -19.24
N THR A 48 -35.55 -19.13 -18.70
CA THR A 48 -35.86 -19.51 -17.32
C THR A 48 -35.24 -20.85 -17.01
N ASP A 49 -34.19 -20.85 -16.14
CA ASP A 49 -33.88 -22.00 -15.29
C ASP A 49 -33.08 -21.53 -14.06
N SER A 50 -33.66 -21.78 -12.88
CA SER A 50 -33.10 -21.47 -11.57
C SER A 50 -32.01 -22.47 -11.21
N LEU A 51 -30.76 -22.17 -11.56
CA LEU A 51 -29.56 -22.81 -11.02
C LEU A 51 -28.75 -21.73 -10.32
N GLY A 52 -28.51 -21.92 -9.03
CA GLY A 52 -27.72 -20.99 -8.20
C GLY A 52 -26.38 -20.70 -8.86
N SER A 53 -26.24 -19.51 -9.43
CA SER A 53 -25.00 -19.00 -10.01
C SER A 53 -24.01 -18.75 -8.88
N ALA A 54 -23.12 -19.69 -8.65
CA ALA A 54 -21.95 -19.47 -7.79
C ALA A 54 -21.13 -18.32 -8.39
N THR A 55 -20.98 -17.23 -7.67
CA THR A 55 -20.11 -16.10 -8.05
C THR A 55 -18.72 -16.66 -8.40
N PRO A 56 -18.12 -16.36 -9.55
CA PRO A 56 -16.80 -16.87 -9.90
C PRO A 56 -15.80 -16.52 -8.80
N LYS A 57 -15.00 -17.49 -8.37
CA LYS A 57 -13.92 -17.21 -7.42
C LYS A 57 -12.92 -16.26 -8.07
N PRO A 58 -12.44 -15.23 -7.37
CA PRO A 58 -11.46 -14.29 -7.93
C PRO A 58 -10.14 -15.01 -8.27
N ASP A 59 -9.53 -14.65 -9.38
CA ASP A 59 -8.17 -15.06 -9.72
C ASP A 59 -7.16 -14.28 -8.87
N LEU A 60 -6.80 -14.86 -7.72
CA LEU A 60 -5.88 -14.23 -6.75
C LEU A 60 -4.47 -14.08 -7.32
N THR A 61 -4.03 -14.96 -8.23
CA THR A 61 -2.72 -14.88 -8.87
C THR A 61 -2.64 -13.67 -9.80
N ALA A 62 -3.63 -13.51 -10.68
CA ALA A 62 -3.71 -12.33 -11.55
C ALA A 62 -3.87 -11.02 -10.75
N MET A 63 -4.61 -11.06 -9.64
CA MET A 63 -4.73 -9.90 -8.74
C MET A 63 -3.39 -9.55 -8.10
N LYS A 64 -2.62 -10.54 -7.62
CA LYS A 64 -1.28 -10.33 -7.05
C LYS A 64 -0.32 -9.72 -8.06
N THR A 65 -0.26 -10.24 -9.28
CA THR A 65 0.58 -9.71 -10.35
C THR A 65 0.26 -8.24 -10.65
N ARG A 66 -1.03 -7.90 -10.74
CA ARG A 66 -1.47 -6.51 -10.97
C ARG A 66 -1.13 -5.61 -9.79
N SER A 67 -1.30 -6.09 -8.55
CA SER A 67 -0.95 -5.35 -7.34
C SER A 67 0.56 -5.07 -7.28
N GLN A 68 1.39 -6.08 -7.53
CA GLN A 68 2.85 -5.91 -7.61
C GLN A 68 3.26 -4.90 -8.68
N ALA A 69 2.66 -4.97 -9.88
CA ALA A 69 2.92 -4.01 -10.95
C ALA A 69 2.48 -2.58 -10.58
N ALA A 70 1.39 -2.42 -9.82
CA ALA A 70 0.95 -1.12 -9.33
C ALA A 70 1.94 -0.55 -8.31
N TRP A 71 2.37 -1.33 -7.32
CA TRP A 71 3.32 -0.90 -6.28
C TRP A 71 4.74 -0.73 -6.80
N SER A 72 5.11 -1.39 -7.91
CA SER A 72 6.38 -1.18 -8.62
C SER A 72 6.38 0.09 -9.48
N SER A 73 5.23 0.75 -9.66
CA SER A 73 5.11 1.97 -10.46
C SER A 73 5.16 3.23 -9.58
N GLY A 74 5.72 4.31 -10.12
CA GLY A 74 5.97 5.53 -9.37
C GLY A 74 7.12 5.40 -8.37
N ASP A 75 7.10 6.20 -7.33
CA ASP A 75 8.02 6.11 -6.18
C ASP A 75 7.24 6.28 -4.88
N TYR A 76 6.74 5.17 -4.35
CA TYR A 76 5.98 5.19 -3.12
C TYR A 76 6.75 5.83 -1.94
N ALA A 77 8.09 5.82 -1.95
CA ALA A 77 8.87 6.39 -0.87
C ALA A 77 8.57 7.88 -0.64
N VAL A 78 8.19 8.62 -1.68
CA VAL A 78 7.79 10.04 -1.57
C VAL A 78 6.54 10.20 -0.69
N VAL A 79 5.53 9.34 -0.87
CA VAL A 79 4.31 9.33 -0.05
C VAL A 79 4.56 8.60 1.27
N GLY A 80 5.16 7.41 1.22
CA GLY A 80 5.37 6.55 2.38
C GLY A 80 6.21 7.21 3.47
N SER A 81 7.23 8.00 3.12
CA SER A 81 8.07 8.70 4.11
C SER A 81 7.29 9.68 4.98
N THR A 82 6.15 10.20 4.52
CA THR A 82 5.28 11.09 5.33
C THR A 82 4.57 10.35 6.46
N LEU A 83 4.45 9.01 6.35
CA LEU A 83 3.74 8.14 7.30
C LEU A 83 4.64 7.58 8.42
N GLN A 84 5.88 8.06 8.56
CA GLN A 84 6.85 7.51 9.54
C GLN A 84 6.32 7.51 10.97
N ILE A 85 5.57 8.55 11.36
CA ILE A 85 5.03 8.68 12.71
C ILE A 85 4.16 7.47 13.10
N VAL A 86 3.42 6.89 12.17
CA VAL A 86 2.56 5.71 12.43
C VAL A 86 3.40 4.49 12.82
N GLY A 87 4.57 4.32 12.17
CA GLY A 87 5.50 3.26 12.55
C GLY A 87 6.09 3.46 13.95
N GLU A 88 6.41 4.70 14.32
CA GLU A 88 6.89 5.03 15.67
C GLU A 88 5.82 4.77 16.74
N GLU A 89 4.59 5.25 16.51
CA GLU A 89 3.47 5.07 17.43
C GLU A 89 3.12 3.60 17.62
N LEU A 90 3.11 2.80 16.55
CA LEU A 90 2.86 1.36 16.63
C LEU A 90 3.96 0.62 17.39
N CYS A 91 5.23 1.04 17.27
CA CYS A 91 6.33 0.48 18.08
C CYS A 91 6.14 0.77 19.58
N GLU A 92 5.67 1.97 19.96
CA GLU A 92 5.33 2.30 21.34
C GLU A 92 4.13 1.48 21.85
N ALA A 93 3.06 1.37 21.06
CA ALA A 93 1.87 0.58 21.41
C ALA A 93 2.20 -0.91 21.62
N LEU A 94 3.16 -1.44 20.85
CA LEU A 94 3.68 -2.81 21.00
C LEU A 94 4.60 -2.96 22.21
N ASP A 95 5.11 -1.86 22.79
CA ASP A 95 6.14 -1.85 23.82
C ASP A 95 7.37 -2.66 23.39
N LEU A 96 7.93 -2.33 22.21
CA LEU A 96 9.08 -3.05 21.65
C LEU A 96 10.30 -2.96 22.56
N ARG A 97 11.00 -4.06 22.71
CA ARG A 97 12.19 -4.18 23.56
C ARG A 97 13.44 -4.52 22.73
N ALA A 98 14.57 -3.96 23.13
CA ALA A 98 15.86 -4.29 22.50
C ALA A 98 16.11 -5.80 22.49
N GLY A 99 16.62 -6.29 21.36
CA GLY A 99 16.91 -7.72 21.13
C GLY A 99 15.70 -8.56 20.69
N GLN A 100 14.48 -8.01 20.64
CA GLN A 100 13.36 -8.74 20.04
C GLN A 100 13.55 -8.91 18.54
N LYS A 101 13.19 -10.09 18.03
CA LYS A 101 13.14 -10.38 16.59
C LYS A 101 11.84 -9.86 16.01
N VAL A 102 11.94 -8.87 15.13
CA VAL A 102 10.79 -8.21 14.50
C VAL A 102 10.76 -8.51 13.01
N LEU A 103 9.62 -9.00 12.51
CA LEU A 103 9.35 -9.14 11.08
C LEU A 103 8.40 -8.02 10.64
N ASP A 104 8.82 -7.21 9.68
CA ASP A 104 7.96 -6.24 9.00
C ASP A 104 7.48 -6.83 7.67
N VAL A 105 6.16 -7.03 7.54
CA VAL A 105 5.51 -7.68 6.39
C VAL A 105 4.91 -6.64 5.47
N ALA A 106 5.24 -6.72 4.18
CA ALA A 106 4.88 -5.72 3.16
C ALA A 106 5.33 -4.31 3.61
N ALA A 107 6.62 -4.23 3.94
CA ALA A 107 7.24 -3.09 4.62
C ALA A 107 7.34 -1.82 3.76
N GLY A 108 7.21 -1.96 2.44
CA GLY A 108 7.45 -0.86 1.52
C GLY A 108 8.87 -0.30 1.68
N ASN A 109 8.97 0.99 1.95
CA ASN A 109 10.24 1.68 2.22
C ASN A 109 10.68 1.64 3.70
N GLY A 110 10.10 0.75 4.53
CA GLY A 110 10.59 0.36 5.84
C GLY A 110 10.28 1.30 7.00
N ASN A 111 9.14 1.97 7.03
CA ASN A 111 8.82 2.93 8.10
C ASN A 111 8.89 2.32 9.50
N ILE A 112 8.18 1.20 9.74
CA ILE A 112 8.22 0.54 11.04
C ILE A 112 9.49 -0.28 11.23
N SER A 113 10.10 -0.79 10.15
CA SER A 113 11.42 -1.43 10.23
C SER A 113 12.47 -0.51 10.82
N LEU A 114 12.54 0.75 10.34
CA LEU A 114 13.47 1.77 10.86
C LEU A 114 13.15 2.15 12.31
N ALA A 115 11.85 2.29 12.64
CA ALA A 115 11.42 2.60 13.99
C ALA A 115 11.79 1.49 14.99
N ALA A 116 11.59 0.21 14.63
CA ALA A 116 11.98 -0.93 15.45
C ALA A 116 13.51 -1.05 15.59
N ALA A 117 14.27 -0.82 14.51
CA ALA A 117 15.72 -0.86 14.54
C ALA A 117 16.32 0.25 15.43
N ARG A 118 15.70 1.45 15.49
CA ARG A 118 16.08 2.51 16.46
C ARG A 118 15.83 2.11 17.91
N ARG A 119 14.96 1.12 18.17
CA ARG A 119 14.73 0.50 19.50
C ARG A 119 15.60 -0.72 19.77
N TRP A 120 16.62 -0.91 18.92
CA TRP A 120 17.60 -2.02 19.04
C TRP A 120 16.99 -3.40 18.88
N CYS A 121 15.90 -3.52 18.13
CA CYS A 121 15.37 -4.81 17.73
C CYS A 121 16.20 -5.43 16.59
N ASP A 122 16.18 -6.75 16.50
CA ASP A 122 16.70 -7.52 15.34
C ASP A 122 15.61 -7.57 14.26
N VAL A 123 15.75 -6.74 13.23
CA VAL A 123 14.68 -6.49 12.26
C VAL A 123 14.93 -7.19 10.93
N VAL A 124 13.92 -7.92 10.44
CA VAL A 124 13.80 -8.39 9.06
C VAL A 124 12.65 -7.62 8.40
N SER A 125 12.96 -6.91 7.33
CA SER A 125 12.02 -6.13 6.53
C SER A 125 11.70 -6.87 5.23
N THR A 126 10.43 -7.13 4.95
CA THR A 126 10.02 -7.90 3.76
C THR A 126 9.02 -7.16 2.90
N ASP A 127 9.21 -7.23 1.60
CA ASP A 127 8.26 -6.78 0.58
C ASP A 127 8.44 -7.62 -0.69
N TYR A 128 7.41 -7.73 -1.52
CA TYR A 128 7.52 -8.45 -2.81
C TYR A 128 7.90 -7.50 -3.97
N VAL A 129 8.13 -6.20 -3.68
CA VAL A 129 8.62 -5.20 -4.63
C VAL A 129 10.06 -4.82 -4.30
N PRO A 130 11.06 -5.32 -5.04
CA PRO A 130 12.48 -5.09 -4.73
C PRO A 130 12.86 -3.62 -4.65
N ALA A 131 12.30 -2.76 -5.52
CA ALA A 131 12.62 -1.33 -5.53
C ALA A 131 12.25 -0.63 -4.21
N LEU A 132 11.17 -1.05 -3.54
CA LEU A 132 10.79 -0.50 -2.24
C LEU A 132 11.78 -0.90 -1.14
N LEU A 133 12.28 -2.14 -1.19
CA LEU A 133 13.32 -2.60 -0.26
C LEU A 133 14.64 -1.85 -0.46
N GLU A 134 15.01 -1.51 -1.70
CA GLU A 134 16.21 -0.69 -1.95
C GLU A 134 16.08 0.72 -1.35
N ASN A 135 14.91 1.34 -1.46
CA ASN A 135 14.63 2.60 -0.77
C ASN A 135 14.76 2.45 0.76
N GLY A 136 14.26 1.34 1.32
CA GLY A 136 14.42 1.00 2.74
C GLY A 136 15.90 0.83 3.15
N ARG A 137 16.70 0.12 2.33
CA ARG A 137 18.15 -0.05 2.57
C ARG A 137 18.87 1.30 2.59
N ALA A 138 18.58 2.16 1.62
CA ALA A 138 19.21 3.49 1.55
C ALA A 138 18.88 4.33 2.80
N ARG A 139 17.64 4.29 3.27
CA ARG A 139 17.22 4.97 4.52
C ARG A 139 17.91 4.38 5.75
N ALA A 140 17.96 3.05 5.89
CA ALA A 140 18.64 2.39 7.00
C ALA A 140 20.13 2.72 7.01
N ALA A 141 20.79 2.74 5.85
CA ALA A 141 22.19 3.12 5.72
C ALA A 141 22.44 4.58 6.13
N ALA A 142 21.56 5.51 5.74
CA ALA A 142 21.64 6.92 6.11
C ALA A 142 21.53 7.14 7.63
N ASP A 143 20.69 6.35 8.30
CA ASP A 143 20.49 6.40 9.75
C ASP A 143 21.51 5.51 10.53
N GLY A 144 22.40 4.77 9.83
CA GLY A 144 23.36 3.85 10.46
C GLY A 144 22.70 2.62 11.11
N LEU A 145 21.50 2.24 10.68
CA LEU A 145 20.72 1.14 11.22
C LEU A 145 21.04 -0.19 10.52
N LYS A 146 21.02 -1.27 11.30
CA LYS A 146 21.17 -2.64 10.77
C LYS A 146 19.80 -3.28 10.64
N ILE A 147 19.39 -3.57 9.40
CA ILE A 147 18.13 -4.22 9.07
C ILE A 147 18.41 -5.26 7.97
N GLU A 148 17.89 -6.47 8.11
CA GLU A 148 17.88 -7.43 7.02
C GLU A 148 16.69 -7.12 6.10
N PHE A 149 16.95 -6.94 4.80
CA PHE A 149 15.90 -6.73 3.81
C PHE A 149 15.81 -7.96 2.90
N ARG A 150 14.63 -8.54 2.78
CA ARG A 150 14.39 -9.77 2.02
C ARG A 150 13.13 -9.65 1.16
N GLU A 151 13.23 -9.99 -0.12
CA GLU A 151 12.06 -10.15 -0.97
C GLU A 151 11.22 -11.34 -0.49
N ALA A 152 9.94 -11.09 -0.21
CA ALA A 152 9.01 -12.11 0.23
C ALA A 152 7.56 -11.75 -0.08
N ASP A 153 6.76 -12.77 -0.35
CA ASP A 153 5.31 -12.68 -0.47
C ASP A 153 4.66 -12.84 0.91
N ALA A 154 3.84 -11.88 1.31
CA ALA A 154 3.11 -11.92 2.58
C ALA A 154 2.16 -13.13 2.71
N GLU A 155 1.74 -13.71 1.59
CA GLU A 155 0.90 -14.91 1.55
C GLU A 155 1.70 -16.23 1.58
N ALA A 156 3.05 -16.16 1.56
CA ALA A 156 3.96 -17.31 1.59
C ALA A 156 5.32 -16.89 2.17
N LEU A 157 5.34 -16.57 3.46
CA LEU A 157 6.55 -16.07 4.13
C LEU A 157 7.64 -17.16 4.23
N PRO A 158 8.88 -16.89 3.77
CA PRO A 158 9.97 -17.88 3.71
C PRO A 158 10.69 -18.04 5.06
N PHE A 159 9.92 -18.16 6.14
CA PHE A 159 10.42 -18.31 7.51
C PHE A 159 9.80 -19.52 8.18
N ALA A 160 10.53 -20.10 9.14
CA ALA A 160 10.01 -21.17 9.98
C ALA A 160 8.87 -20.68 10.88
N ASP A 161 8.04 -21.60 11.36
CA ASP A 161 7.03 -21.31 12.36
C ASP A 161 7.69 -20.72 13.61
N GLU A 162 7.00 -19.80 14.26
CA GLU A 162 7.40 -19.23 15.55
C GLU A 162 8.81 -18.60 15.59
N SER A 163 9.25 -18.00 14.48
CA SER A 163 10.61 -17.46 14.34
C SER A 163 10.77 -16.00 14.75
N PHE A 164 9.67 -15.28 15.03
CA PHE A 164 9.70 -13.87 15.41
C PHE A 164 8.90 -13.60 16.69
N ASP A 165 9.45 -12.76 17.56
CA ASP A 165 8.77 -12.31 18.77
C ASP A 165 7.63 -11.34 18.45
N VAL A 166 7.83 -10.53 17.41
CA VAL A 166 6.85 -9.54 16.95
C VAL A 166 6.75 -9.54 15.42
N VAL A 167 5.54 -9.54 14.89
CA VAL A 167 5.26 -9.41 13.46
C VAL A 167 4.44 -8.15 13.24
N VAL A 168 4.88 -7.29 12.32
CA VAL A 168 4.25 -5.98 12.10
C VAL A 168 3.93 -5.72 10.65
N SER A 169 2.97 -4.83 10.39
CA SER A 169 2.73 -4.24 9.08
C SER A 169 2.04 -2.89 9.21
N THR A 170 2.57 -1.86 8.54
CA THR A 170 1.93 -0.54 8.45
C THR A 170 1.43 -0.28 7.03
N PHE A 171 0.11 -0.33 6.84
CA PHE A 171 -0.59 -0.10 5.57
C PHE A 171 -0.20 -1.01 4.40
N GLY A 172 0.65 -2.02 4.61
CA GLY A 172 1.15 -2.90 3.55
C GLY A 172 0.28 -4.16 3.37
N VAL A 173 0.18 -5.00 4.41
CA VAL A 173 -0.50 -6.30 4.33
C VAL A 173 -1.96 -6.21 3.90
N MET A 174 -2.63 -5.09 4.14
CA MET A 174 -4.02 -4.88 3.74
C MET A 174 -4.25 -4.97 2.23
N PHE A 175 -3.20 -4.82 1.41
CA PHE A 175 -3.28 -4.91 -0.05
C PHE A 175 -3.04 -6.31 -0.60
N THR A 176 -2.88 -7.32 0.25
CA THR A 176 -2.76 -8.71 -0.20
C THR A 176 -4.10 -9.21 -0.76
N PRO A 177 -4.11 -9.86 -1.93
CA PRO A 177 -5.32 -10.44 -2.49
C PRO A 177 -5.96 -11.52 -1.62
N ASP A 178 -5.15 -12.43 -1.08
CA ASP A 178 -5.59 -13.44 -0.11
C ASP A 178 -5.35 -12.99 1.32
N GLN A 179 -6.30 -12.19 1.83
CA GLN A 179 -6.24 -11.63 3.18
C GLN A 179 -6.16 -12.72 4.26
N ASP A 180 -6.88 -13.82 4.08
CA ASP A 180 -6.91 -14.92 5.05
C ASP A 180 -5.58 -15.68 5.09
N ARG A 181 -4.97 -15.87 3.92
CA ARG A 181 -3.65 -16.49 3.80
C ARG A 181 -2.56 -15.61 4.41
N ALA A 182 -2.56 -14.31 4.14
CA ALA A 182 -1.60 -13.39 4.74
C ALA A 182 -1.70 -13.36 6.27
N ALA A 183 -2.92 -13.31 6.81
CA ALA A 183 -3.14 -13.38 8.27
C ALA A 183 -2.65 -14.70 8.86
N ALA A 184 -2.89 -15.83 8.19
CA ALA A 184 -2.41 -17.14 8.61
C ALA A 184 -0.88 -17.23 8.62
N GLU A 185 -0.20 -16.67 7.63
CA GLU A 185 1.26 -16.62 7.58
C GLU A 185 1.85 -15.75 8.69
N MET A 186 1.26 -14.57 8.97
CA MET A 186 1.68 -13.71 10.09
C MET A 186 1.53 -14.44 11.43
N LEU A 187 0.43 -15.16 11.63
CA LEU A 187 0.22 -16.00 12.81
C LEU A 187 1.24 -17.14 12.88
N ARG A 188 1.52 -17.81 11.78
CA ARG A 188 2.43 -18.95 11.73
C ARG A 188 3.86 -18.57 12.14
N VAL A 189 4.38 -17.45 11.63
CA VAL A 189 5.76 -17.03 11.89
C VAL A 189 5.94 -16.29 13.22
N CYS A 190 4.86 -15.79 13.84
CA CYS A 190 4.88 -15.17 15.16
C CYS A 190 5.05 -16.25 16.24
N SER A 191 5.88 -16.04 17.24
CA SER A 191 6.08 -16.97 18.38
C SER A 191 4.83 -17.07 19.25
N SER A 192 4.68 -18.19 19.98
CA SER A 192 3.67 -18.28 21.05
C SER A 192 3.90 -17.18 22.09
N ASN A 193 2.82 -16.53 22.50
CA ASN A 193 2.81 -15.30 23.32
C ASN A 193 3.49 -14.07 22.65
N GLY A 194 3.91 -14.18 21.41
CA GLY A 194 4.38 -13.07 20.60
C GLY A 194 3.26 -12.10 20.23
N LYS A 195 3.62 -10.95 19.67
CA LYS A 195 2.67 -9.91 19.29
C LYS A 195 2.60 -9.73 17.78
N ILE A 196 1.40 -9.41 17.27
CA ILE A 196 1.22 -8.91 15.91
C ILE A 196 0.68 -7.49 16.02
N GLY A 197 1.38 -6.54 15.39
CA GLY A 197 1.01 -5.13 15.35
C GLY A 197 0.66 -4.66 13.95
N LEU A 198 -0.51 -4.06 13.78
CA LEU A 198 -0.98 -3.60 12.47
C LEU A 198 -1.49 -2.17 12.53
N ALA A 199 -1.28 -1.43 11.43
CA ALA A 199 -1.96 -0.18 11.16
C ALA A 199 -2.61 -0.28 9.77
N ASN A 200 -3.94 -0.14 9.70
CA ASN A 200 -4.70 -0.31 8.45
C ASN A 200 -5.76 0.78 8.29
N TRP A 201 -5.89 1.33 7.08
CA TRP A 201 -6.89 2.35 6.78
C TRP A 201 -8.31 1.83 6.99
N THR A 202 -9.15 2.63 7.67
CA THR A 202 -10.56 2.28 7.89
C THR A 202 -11.39 2.55 6.62
N PRO A 203 -12.52 1.83 6.43
CA PRO A 203 -13.39 2.03 5.25
C PRO A 203 -13.99 3.44 5.15
N ASP A 204 -14.22 4.09 6.29
CA ASP A 204 -14.90 5.37 6.39
C ASP A 204 -13.94 6.57 6.48
N GLY A 205 -12.63 6.32 6.71
CA GLY A 205 -11.59 7.33 6.64
C GLY A 205 -11.28 7.77 5.21
N PHE A 206 -10.53 8.85 5.07
CA PHE A 206 -10.21 9.46 3.77
C PHE A 206 -9.65 8.46 2.75
N ILE A 207 -8.67 7.63 3.13
CA ILE A 207 -8.09 6.63 2.23
C ILE A 207 -9.09 5.52 1.89
N GLY A 208 -9.94 5.08 2.81
CA GLY A 208 -11.02 4.13 2.51
C GLY A 208 -12.03 4.69 1.51
N GLN A 209 -12.39 5.98 1.64
CA GLN A 209 -13.25 6.67 0.68
C GLN A 209 -12.54 6.90 -0.66
N LEU A 210 -11.21 7.13 -0.66
CA LEU A 210 -10.38 7.17 -1.85
C LEU A 210 -10.50 5.87 -2.66
N PHE A 211 -10.40 4.70 -2.01
CA PHE A 211 -10.57 3.40 -2.69
C PHE A 211 -11.96 3.25 -3.29
N LYS A 212 -13.01 3.68 -2.58
CA LYS A 212 -14.39 3.67 -3.09
C LYS A 212 -14.56 4.61 -4.29
N THR A 213 -13.92 5.78 -4.25
CA THR A 213 -13.97 6.77 -5.34
C THR A 213 -13.29 6.22 -6.60
N ILE A 214 -12.09 5.66 -6.47
CA ILE A 214 -11.41 4.99 -7.60
C ILE A 214 -12.27 3.84 -8.14
N GLY A 215 -12.87 3.03 -7.26
CA GLY A 215 -13.72 1.90 -7.63
C GLY A 215 -14.99 2.25 -8.39
N LYS A 216 -15.48 3.51 -8.35
CA LYS A 216 -16.59 3.98 -9.20
C LYS A 216 -16.16 4.12 -10.67
N HIS A 217 -14.91 4.50 -10.92
CA HIS A 217 -14.36 4.68 -12.26
C HIS A 217 -13.73 3.39 -12.81
N LEU A 218 -13.14 2.59 -11.92
CA LEU A 218 -12.46 1.33 -12.23
C LEU A 218 -12.92 0.26 -11.24
N PRO A 219 -14.04 -0.43 -11.50
CA PRO A 219 -14.55 -1.46 -10.62
C PRO A 219 -13.53 -2.56 -10.35
N PRO A 220 -13.36 -2.98 -9.08
CA PRO A 220 -12.46 -4.07 -8.75
C PRO A 220 -12.96 -5.39 -9.37
N PRO A 221 -12.08 -6.37 -9.57
CA PRO A 221 -12.47 -7.71 -10.04
C PRO A 221 -13.57 -8.31 -9.17
N SER A 222 -14.49 -9.07 -9.79
CA SER A 222 -15.56 -9.75 -9.06
C SER A 222 -15.00 -10.64 -7.94
N GLY A 223 -15.57 -10.54 -6.75
CA GLY A 223 -15.15 -11.29 -5.57
C GLY A 223 -13.89 -10.76 -4.85
N ALA A 224 -13.26 -9.69 -5.33
CA ALA A 224 -12.14 -9.05 -4.64
C ALA A 224 -12.60 -8.44 -3.30
N LYS A 225 -11.90 -8.77 -2.23
CA LYS A 225 -12.12 -8.15 -0.91
C LYS A 225 -11.46 -6.76 -0.88
N SER A 226 -12.17 -5.76 -0.37
CA SER A 226 -11.59 -4.42 -0.20
C SER A 226 -10.41 -4.45 0.78
N PRO A 227 -9.28 -3.78 0.47
CA PRO A 227 -8.18 -3.60 1.41
C PRO A 227 -8.61 -2.99 2.74
N ALA A 228 -9.54 -2.02 2.71
CA ALA A 228 -10.01 -1.32 3.89
C ALA A 228 -10.75 -2.22 4.91
N LEU A 229 -11.10 -3.47 4.56
CA LEU A 229 -11.65 -4.43 5.53
C LEU A 229 -10.68 -4.73 6.66
N TRP A 230 -9.37 -4.72 6.42
CA TRP A 230 -8.35 -4.84 7.47
C TRP A 230 -8.40 -3.71 8.51
N GLY A 231 -9.00 -2.56 8.17
CA GLY A 231 -9.27 -1.45 9.08
C GLY A 231 -10.59 -1.59 9.86
N THR A 232 -11.15 -2.81 10.00
CA THR A 232 -12.37 -3.07 10.77
C THR A 232 -12.15 -4.09 11.87
N PRO A 233 -12.60 -3.84 13.12
CA PRO A 233 -12.48 -4.81 14.22
C PRO A 233 -13.13 -6.15 13.90
N ALA A 234 -14.24 -6.15 13.14
CA ALA A 234 -14.94 -7.36 12.75
C ALA A 234 -14.06 -8.29 11.89
N ARG A 235 -13.40 -7.73 10.86
CA ARG A 235 -12.51 -8.51 9.98
C ARG A 235 -11.27 -8.99 10.71
N ILE A 236 -10.69 -8.17 11.58
CA ILE A 236 -9.56 -8.56 12.41
C ILE A 236 -9.95 -9.72 13.34
N SER A 237 -11.10 -9.63 14.00
CA SER A 237 -11.60 -10.72 14.84
C SER A 237 -11.84 -12.02 14.05
N GLU A 238 -12.39 -11.93 12.84
CA GLU A 238 -12.59 -13.09 11.95
C GLU A 238 -11.27 -13.81 11.65
N MET A 239 -10.22 -13.07 11.30
CA MET A 239 -8.93 -13.64 10.87
C MET A 239 -8.07 -14.15 12.04
N PHE A 240 -8.10 -13.49 13.22
CA PHE A 240 -7.09 -13.71 14.26
C PHE A 240 -7.63 -14.33 15.55
N LYS A 241 -8.93 -14.19 15.87
CA LYS A 241 -9.50 -14.54 17.19
C LYS A 241 -9.22 -15.98 17.63
N THR A 242 -9.25 -16.95 16.73
CA THR A 242 -9.08 -18.36 17.09
C THR A 242 -7.68 -18.70 17.60
N GLN A 243 -6.66 -17.96 17.18
CA GLN A 243 -5.26 -18.16 17.51
C GLN A 243 -4.64 -17.04 18.37
N SER A 244 -5.48 -16.19 18.98
CA SER A 244 -5.03 -15.10 19.85
C SER A 244 -5.62 -15.20 21.24
N THR A 245 -4.87 -14.72 22.25
CA THR A 245 -5.32 -14.55 23.63
C THR A 245 -5.98 -13.20 23.83
N SER A 246 -5.53 -12.18 23.10
CA SER A 246 -6.12 -10.84 23.13
C SER A 246 -6.03 -10.16 21.77
N ILE A 247 -6.98 -9.28 21.48
CA ILE A 247 -7.01 -8.37 20.34
C ILE A 247 -7.45 -7.01 20.86
N ALA A 248 -6.59 -6.02 20.78
CA ALA A 248 -6.91 -4.62 21.05
C ALA A 248 -6.97 -3.86 19.73
N CYS A 249 -7.99 -3.04 19.53
CA CYS A 249 -8.18 -2.21 18.35
C CYS A 249 -8.46 -0.78 18.80
N GLU A 250 -7.67 0.17 18.33
CA GLU A 250 -7.84 1.60 18.60
C GLU A 250 -7.87 2.37 17.28
N GLN A 251 -8.88 3.23 17.11
CA GLN A 251 -8.92 4.10 15.94
C GLN A 251 -8.07 5.34 16.18
N ARG A 252 -7.19 5.62 15.25
CA ARG A 252 -6.30 6.79 15.23
C ARG A 252 -6.42 7.54 13.92
N ASP A 253 -5.92 8.76 13.86
CA ASP A 253 -5.87 9.58 12.66
C ASP A 253 -4.42 9.87 12.26
N PHE A 254 -4.07 9.58 11.00
CA PHE A 254 -2.95 10.22 10.33
C PHE A 254 -3.44 11.45 9.58
N VAL A 255 -2.73 12.56 9.64
CA VAL A 255 -3.15 13.81 9.00
C VAL A 255 -2.26 14.10 7.79
N PHE A 256 -2.82 13.95 6.59
CA PHE A 256 -2.17 14.37 5.35
C PHE A 256 -2.07 15.90 5.28
N ARG A 257 -0.89 16.41 4.94
CA ARG A 257 -0.60 17.84 4.85
C ARG A 257 0.08 18.15 3.54
N TYR A 258 -0.58 18.95 2.69
CA TYR A 258 -0.10 19.37 1.39
C TYR A 258 -0.33 20.86 1.18
N ARG A 259 0.29 21.44 0.16
CA ARG A 259 0.13 22.89 -0.15
C ARG A 259 -1.29 23.22 -0.58
N SER A 260 -1.97 22.29 -1.27
CA SER A 260 -3.38 22.37 -1.69
C SER A 260 -3.88 20.97 -2.04
N ALA A 261 -5.16 20.83 -2.36
CA ALA A 261 -5.76 19.60 -2.89
C ALA A 261 -5.14 19.20 -4.23
N GLU A 262 -4.89 20.16 -5.12
CA GLU A 262 -4.24 19.95 -6.43
C GLU A 262 -2.80 19.45 -6.27
N HIS A 263 -2.03 20.03 -5.35
CA HIS A 263 -0.67 19.57 -5.05
C HIS A 263 -0.66 18.13 -4.49
N TRP A 264 -1.61 17.79 -3.63
CA TRP A 264 -1.78 16.40 -3.18
C TRP A 264 -2.05 15.48 -4.36
N LEU A 265 -2.99 15.84 -5.24
CA LEU A 265 -3.34 15.04 -6.40
C LEU A 265 -2.16 14.88 -7.37
N GLU A 266 -1.39 15.95 -7.63
CA GLU A 266 -0.17 15.91 -8.44
C GLU A 266 0.85 14.89 -7.87
N VAL A 267 1.12 14.95 -6.56
CA VAL A 267 2.02 14.02 -5.88
C VAL A 267 1.51 12.59 -6.00
N PHE A 268 0.21 12.36 -5.76
CA PHE A 268 -0.35 11.01 -5.81
C PHE A 268 -0.44 10.47 -7.24
N LYS A 269 -0.74 11.29 -8.23
CA LYS A 269 -0.70 10.91 -9.67
C LYS A 269 0.70 10.53 -10.13
N THR A 270 1.73 11.14 -9.55
CA THR A 270 3.13 10.93 -9.95
C THR A 270 3.76 9.76 -9.21
N PHE A 271 3.54 9.63 -7.90
CA PHE A 271 4.33 8.75 -7.04
C PHE A 271 3.54 7.61 -6.41
N TYR A 272 2.21 7.72 -6.25
CA TYR A 272 1.40 6.69 -5.62
C TYR A 272 0.86 5.70 -6.67
N GLY A 273 1.48 4.52 -6.76
CA GLY A 273 1.23 3.53 -7.80
C GLY A 273 -0.26 3.24 -8.10
N PRO A 274 -1.12 3.00 -7.12
CA PRO A 274 -2.55 2.76 -7.37
C PRO A 274 -3.25 3.90 -8.11
N ILE A 275 -2.99 5.17 -7.77
CA ILE A 275 -3.59 6.32 -8.46
C ILE A 275 -2.93 6.51 -9.84
N LEU A 276 -1.61 6.41 -9.94
CA LEU A 276 -0.90 6.47 -11.22
C LEU A 276 -1.49 5.47 -12.22
N LYS A 277 -1.68 4.21 -11.81
CA LYS A 277 -2.29 3.18 -12.66
C LYS A 277 -3.76 3.45 -12.96
N ALA A 278 -4.52 4.00 -12.01
CA ALA A 278 -5.92 4.36 -12.25
C ALA A 278 -6.05 5.43 -13.36
N PHE A 279 -5.24 6.48 -13.29
CA PHE A 279 -5.22 7.50 -14.35
C PHE A 279 -4.75 6.94 -15.71
N ALA A 280 -3.75 6.07 -15.71
CA ALA A 280 -3.25 5.44 -16.95
C ALA A 280 -4.28 4.51 -17.62
N ALA A 281 -5.18 3.92 -16.85
CA ALA A 281 -6.22 3.02 -17.37
C ALA A 281 -7.46 3.75 -17.92
N LEU A 282 -7.61 5.04 -17.68
CA LEU A 282 -8.77 5.83 -18.08
C LEU A 282 -8.46 6.67 -19.34
N ASN A 283 -9.48 6.84 -20.19
CA ASN A 283 -9.43 7.83 -21.26
C ASN A 283 -9.49 9.27 -20.69
N THR A 284 -9.31 10.28 -21.53
CA THR A 284 -9.24 11.69 -21.11
C THR A 284 -10.47 12.14 -20.32
N GLU A 285 -11.67 11.74 -20.73
CA GLU A 285 -12.92 12.08 -20.04
C GLU A 285 -12.98 11.43 -18.65
N GLY A 286 -12.64 10.14 -18.56
CA GLY A 286 -12.55 9.41 -17.29
C GLY A 286 -11.49 9.98 -16.34
N GLN A 287 -10.34 10.42 -16.87
CA GLN A 287 -9.30 11.09 -16.08
C GLN A 287 -9.81 12.41 -15.47
N ILE A 288 -10.50 13.24 -16.25
CA ILE A 288 -11.08 14.50 -15.79
C ILE A 288 -12.15 14.21 -14.71
N SER A 289 -13.00 13.22 -14.94
CA SER A 289 -14.04 12.84 -13.98
C SER A 289 -13.44 12.30 -12.66
N LEU A 290 -12.44 11.44 -12.73
CA LEU A 290 -11.74 10.94 -11.53
C LEU A 290 -11.03 12.08 -10.78
N GLU A 291 -10.36 12.98 -11.48
CA GLU A 291 -9.71 14.16 -10.87
C GLU A 291 -10.72 15.02 -10.11
N HIS A 292 -11.85 15.34 -10.74
CA HIS A 292 -12.92 16.10 -10.09
C HIS A 292 -13.42 15.40 -8.82
N ASP A 293 -13.69 14.09 -8.88
CA ASP A 293 -14.18 13.34 -7.73
C ASP A 293 -13.16 13.25 -6.60
N LEU A 294 -11.86 13.14 -6.92
CA LEU A 294 -10.78 13.12 -5.92
C LEU A 294 -10.60 14.47 -5.23
N ILE A 295 -10.67 15.58 -5.97
CA ILE A 295 -10.62 16.93 -5.38
C ILE A 295 -11.86 17.18 -4.52
N ALA A 296 -13.05 16.77 -4.98
CA ALA A 296 -14.28 16.85 -4.19
C ALA A 296 -14.19 16.03 -2.89
N LEU A 297 -13.58 14.85 -2.94
CA LEU A 297 -13.32 14.02 -1.76
C LEU A 297 -12.39 14.73 -0.77
N VAL A 298 -11.30 15.34 -1.23
CA VAL A 298 -10.42 16.15 -0.37
C VAL A 298 -11.25 17.24 0.32
N GLY A 299 -12.11 17.96 -0.41
CA GLY A 299 -12.97 19.02 0.16
C GLY A 299 -13.90 18.54 1.28
N GLN A 300 -14.34 17.26 1.27
CA GLN A 300 -15.18 16.70 2.34
C GLN A 300 -14.42 16.46 3.65
N PHE A 301 -13.11 16.20 3.58
CA PHE A 301 -12.28 15.87 4.74
C PHE A 301 -11.34 17.01 5.16
N ASN A 302 -11.11 18.01 4.31
CA ASN A 302 -10.17 19.09 4.60
C ASN A 302 -10.68 19.94 5.76
N ARG A 303 -9.82 20.12 6.77
CA ARG A 303 -10.09 20.93 7.97
C ARG A 303 -9.41 22.29 7.92
N SER A 304 -8.64 22.57 6.85
CA SER A 304 -7.98 23.87 6.72
C SER A 304 -9.00 24.97 6.37
N ASP A 305 -8.80 26.14 6.91
CA ASP A 305 -9.54 27.37 6.62
C ASP A 305 -8.81 28.26 5.59
N ASP A 306 -7.66 27.80 5.09
CA ASP A 306 -6.88 28.46 4.05
C ASP A 306 -6.72 27.55 2.79
N MET A 307 -5.80 27.92 1.89
CA MET A 307 -5.55 27.16 0.67
C MET A 307 -4.85 25.83 0.89
N THR A 308 -4.39 25.53 2.11
CA THR A 308 -3.65 24.29 2.39
C THR A 308 -4.59 23.10 2.57
N MET A 309 -4.06 21.91 2.34
CA MET A 309 -4.75 20.66 2.63
C MET A 309 -4.31 20.11 3.99
N VAL A 310 -5.28 19.97 4.92
CA VAL A 310 -5.12 19.31 6.22
C VAL A 310 -6.21 18.27 6.37
N VAL A 311 -5.94 17.04 5.92
CA VAL A 311 -6.95 15.98 5.81
C VAL A 311 -6.61 14.84 6.75
N PRO A 312 -7.42 14.61 7.79
CA PRO A 312 -7.31 13.42 8.63
C PRO A 312 -7.75 12.18 7.86
N SER A 313 -7.05 11.09 8.07
CA SER A 313 -7.43 9.77 7.59
C SER A 313 -7.38 8.78 8.73
N ALA A 314 -8.54 8.25 9.08
CA ALA A 314 -8.65 7.27 10.14
C ALA A 314 -7.97 5.95 9.75
N TYR A 315 -7.22 5.40 10.67
CA TYR A 315 -6.69 4.03 10.59
C TYR A 315 -6.98 3.27 11.89
N LEU A 316 -7.00 1.96 11.81
CA LEU A 316 -7.11 1.08 12.96
C LEU A 316 -5.71 0.64 13.36
N GLU A 317 -5.28 0.99 14.58
CA GLU A 317 -4.12 0.41 15.26
C GLU A 317 -4.58 -0.87 15.96
N ILE A 318 -3.86 -1.97 15.73
CA ILE A 318 -4.26 -3.29 16.17
C ILE A 318 -3.09 -3.97 16.84
N ILE A 319 -3.29 -4.44 18.08
CA ILE A 319 -2.32 -5.23 18.82
C ILE A 319 -2.96 -6.57 19.14
N ILE A 320 -2.35 -7.65 18.66
CA ILE A 320 -2.80 -9.03 18.85
C ILE A 320 -1.71 -9.76 19.63
N THR A 321 -2.10 -10.47 20.69
CA THR A 321 -1.21 -11.43 21.37
C THR A 321 -1.58 -12.84 20.91
N ARG A 322 -0.61 -13.54 20.29
CA ARG A 322 -0.79 -14.93 19.86
C ARG A 322 -0.91 -15.87 21.06
N LYS A 323 -1.65 -16.98 20.90
CA LYS A 323 -1.69 -18.09 21.85
C LYS A 323 -0.36 -18.81 21.96
#